data_30aa708f3ef4293a993c244bae03594c
#
_entry.id   30aa708f3ef4293a993c244bae03594c
#
_cell.length_a   1.000
_cell.length_b   1.000
_cell.length_c   1.000
_cell.angle_alpha   90.00
_cell.angle_beta   90.00
_cell.angle_gamma   90.00
#
_symmetry.space_group_name_H-M   'P 1'
#
loop_
_entity.id
_entity.type
_entity.pdbx_description
1 polymer ?
#
loop_
_entity_poly.entity_id
_entity_poly.type
_entity_poly.pdbx_seq_one_letter_code
_entity_poly.pdbx_strand_id
1 'polypeptide(L)'
;MKMYQIDFNKPIHIHFMGIGGISMSGLAEILIKEGFSISGSDIHTSDIIKHLEDKGAKVYLSQTADNITDDIDLVVYTAAINFDTNEEYKEAIRRNIPVMKRATLLGQMMHNYQNAIAVSGTHGKTTTTSMLSYILLAGNTDPTISVGGILDAINGNIRVGHSETFVTEACEYTNSFLEFFPKISIILNIEEDHMDFFKDLDDIRHSFREFAHKLPDYGYLIINGEIENIDYIVDGLKAEYATFGLENDSYDYCAKNIGYDAFGHAHFDYYYKGEFIDHIQLNVNGEHNVKNALAAIAAAKRIGIDVDTMKKGLLGFTGAKRRFELKGTCNDFTVVDDYAHHPTEIHATLESAKNYPHNELWCVFQPHTYSRTIAFLDDFAKALSLCDHVIVTDIYAAREKDTGIVSSKDIVDRMADYDVDVHYIKEFDDIEKFILKNCKKNDLLITMGAGNVDSIGNSLVNR
;
A
#
# COMPACT_ATOMS: atom_id res chain seq x y z
N MET A 1 26.07 -1.37 -18.17
CA MET A 1 25.20 -1.55 -19.37
C MET A 1 24.25 -0.38 -19.45
N LYS A 2 24.01 0.20 -20.64
CA LYS A 2 22.91 1.18 -20.76
C LYS A 2 21.60 0.44 -20.54
N MET A 3 20.71 1.02 -19.69
CA MET A 3 19.37 0.49 -19.47
C MET A 3 18.61 0.45 -20.79
N TYR A 4 17.94 -0.67 -21.08
CA TYR A 4 17.07 -0.77 -22.26
C TYR A 4 15.93 0.24 -22.14
N GLN A 5 15.69 1.03 -23.19
CA GLN A 5 14.62 2.03 -23.24
C GLN A 5 13.55 1.54 -24.20
N ILE A 6 12.30 1.48 -23.73
CA ILE A 6 11.15 1.10 -24.53
C ILE A 6 10.68 2.32 -25.34
N ASP A 7 10.54 2.15 -26.65
CA ASP A 7 9.84 3.12 -27.51
C ASP A 7 8.37 2.73 -27.59
N PHE A 8 7.53 3.37 -26.80
CA PHE A 8 6.10 3.05 -26.72
C PHE A 8 5.32 3.31 -28.03
N ASN A 9 5.93 4.03 -28.99
CA ASN A 9 5.36 4.21 -30.33
C ASN A 9 5.68 3.03 -31.27
N LYS A 10 6.49 2.07 -30.81
CA LYS A 10 6.89 0.88 -31.56
C LYS A 10 6.70 -0.35 -30.69
N PRO A 11 5.46 -0.85 -30.57
CA PRO A 11 5.18 -2.03 -29.76
C PRO A 11 6.06 -3.22 -30.14
N ILE A 12 6.60 -3.88 -29.11
CA ILE A 12 7.50 -5.03 -29.20
C ILE A 12 6.88 -6.22 -28.48
N HIS A 13 7.52 -7.39 -28.55
CA HIS A 13 7.12 -8.57 -27.79
C HIS A 13 7.83 -8.58 -26.42
N ILE A 14 7.04 -8.54 -25.35
CA ILE A 14 7.54 -8.55 -23.97
C ILE A 14 7.09 -9.84 -23.27
N HIS A 15 8.06 -10.56 -22.71
CA HIS A 15 7.80 -11.75 -21.89
C HIS A 15 7.89 -11.43 -20.39
N PHE A 16 6.87 -11.84 -19.62
CA PHE A 16 6.76 -11.58 -18.19
C PHE A 16 7.01 -12.83 -17.36
N MET A 17 8.10 -12.90 -16.61
CA MET A 17 8.33 -13.98 -15.64
C MET A 17 7.56 -13.71 -14.34
N GLY A 18 6.60 -14.56 -14.00
CA GLY A 18 5.65 -14.38 -12.91
C GLY A 18 4.47 -13.49 -13.30
N ILE A 19 3.91 -13.65 -14.50
CA ILE A 19 2.85 -12.81 -15.08
C ILE A 19 1.55 -12.82 -14.27
N GLY A 20 1.25 -13.90 -13.53
CA GLY A 20 0.06 -14.04 -12.67
C GLY A 20 0.13 -13.24 -11.38
N GLY A 21 1.29 -12.65 -11.05
CA GLY A 21 1.41 -11.74 -9.92
C GLY A 21 0.59 -10.46 -10.12
N ILE A 22 -0.08 -10.00 -9.05
CA ILE A 22 -1.02 -8.86 -9.07
C ILE A 22 -0.45 -7.63 -9.82
N SER A 23 0.79 -7.21 -9.50
CA SER A 23 1.39 -6.04 -10.16
C SER A 23 1.94 -6.33 -11.56
N MET A 24 2.33 -7.59 -11.85
CA MET A 24 2.85 -7.97 -13.16
C MET A 24 1.73 -8.03 -14.20
N SER A 25 0.61 -8.65 -13.82
CA SER A 25 -0.57 -8.80 -14.69
C SER A 25 -1.12 -7.48 -15.16
N GLY A 26 -1.14 -6.48 -14.27
CA GLY A 26 -1.65 -5.19 -14.64
C GLY A 26 -0.74 -4.41 -15.59
N LEU A 27 0.58 -4.50 -15.43
CA LEU A 27 1.50 -3.92 -16.41
C LEU A 27 1.36 -4.61 -17.76
N ALA A 28 1.20 -5.94 -17.77
CA ALA A 28 0.92 -6.70 -18.98
C ALA A 28 -0.38 -6.23 -19.66
N GLU A 29 -1.45 -6.01 -18.88
CA GLU A 29 -2.74 -5.52 -19.39
C GLU A 29 -2.63 -4.12 -20.01
N ILE A 30 -1.92 -3.18 -19.35
CA ILE A 30 -1.68 -1.84 -19.90
C ILE A 30 -0.96 -1.97 -21.25
N LEU A 31 0.09 -2.78 -21.32
CA LEU A 31 0.89 -2.94 -22.54
C LEU A 31 0.11 -3.63 -23.68
N ILE A 32 -0.73 -4.63 -23.36
CA ILE A 32 -1.64 -5.22 -24.36
C ILE A 32 -2.53 -4.15 -25.01
N LYS A 33 -3.07 -3.25 -24.15
CA LYS A 33 -3.93 -2.16 -24.64
C LYS A 33 -3.16 -1.15 -25.50
N GLU A 34 -1.89 -0.91 -25.20
CA GLU A 34 -0.97 -0.09 -26.00
C GLU A 34 -0.47 -0.82 -27.28
N GLY A 35 -0.95 -2.04 -27.53
CA GLY A 35 -0.66 -2.80 -28.74
C GLY A 35 0.60 -3.68 -28.69
N PHE A 36 1.22 -3.84 -27.52
CA PHE A 36 2.37 -4.73 -27.34
C PHE A 36 1.94 -6.21 -27.43
N SER A 37 2.81 -7.05 -27.98
CA SER A 37 2.66 -8.50 -27.89
C SER A 37 3.15 -8.98 -26.53
N ILE A 38 2.31 -9.71 -25.80
CA ILE A 38 2.62 -10.15 -24.43
C ILE A 38 2.61 -11.66 -24.35
N SER A 39 3.70 -12.20 -23.79
CA SER A 39 3.76 -13.55 -23.26
C SER A 39 4.24 -13.53 -21.81
N GLY A 40 4.08 -14.64 -21.12
CA GLY A 40 4.61 -14.75 -19.77
C GLY A 40 4.47 -16.15 -19.19
N SER A 41 5.10 -16.35 -18.05
CA SER A 41 5.08 -17.61 -17.31
C SER A 41 4.58 -17.41 -15.88
N ASP A 42 3.92 -18.42 -15.36
CA ASP A 42 3.63 -18.55 -13.93
C ASP A 42 3.61 -20.03 -13.53
N ILE A 43 3.73 -20.33 -12.24
CA ILE A 43 3.71 -21.71 -11.73
C ILE A 43 2.30 -22.15 -11.28
N HIS A 44 1.37 -21.21 -11.18
CA HIS A 44 -0.01 -21.43 -10.76
C HIS A 44 -0.99 -20.82 -11.75
N THR A 45 -2.09 -21.51 -12.01
CA THR A 45 -3.23 -20.94 -12.75
C THR A 45 -4.07 -20.07 -11.80
N SER A 46 -4.66 -19.00 -12.34
CA SER A 46 -5.54 -18.09 -11.60
C SER A 46 -6.53 -17.42 -12.55
N ASP A 47 -7.57 -16.80 -12.00
CA ASP A 47 -8.51 -16.01 -12.82
C ASP A 47 -7.83 -14.79 -13.47
N ILE A 48 -6.76 -14.26 -12.85
CA ILE A 48 -5.92 -13.22 -13.43
C ILE A 48 -5.26 -13.72 -14.73
N ILE A 49 -4.72 -14.91 -14.72
CA ILE A 49 -4.08 -15.52 -15.93
C ILE A 49 -5.11 -15.69 -17.03
N LYS A 50 -6.28 -16.26 -16.72
CA LYS A 50 -7.36 -16.42 -17.71
C LYS A 50 -7.78 -15.09 -18.32
N HIS A 51 -7.92 -14.04 -17.48
CA HIS A 51 -8.24 -12.71 -17.94
C HIS A 51 -7.20 -12.14 -18.92
N LEU A 52 -5.91 -12.38 -18.69
CA LEU A 52 -4.84 -11.95 -19.59
C LEU A 52 -4.85 -12.74 -20.89
N GLU A 53 -5.12 -14.05 -20.85
CA GLU A 53 -5.27 -14.90 -22.03
C GLU A 53 -6.45 -14.45 -22.89
N ASP A 54 -7.59 -14.12 -22.28
CA ASP A 54 -8.78 -13.56 -22.95
C ASP A 54 -8.47 -12.21 -23.63
N LYS A 55 -7.48 -11.48 -23.12
CA LYS A 55 -6.97 -10.22 -23.73
C LYS A 55 -5.87 -10.44 -24.78
N GLY A 56 -5.47 -11.70 -25.02
CA GLY A 56 -4.51 -12.05 -26.07
C GLY A 56 -3.08 -12.30 -25.59
N ALA A 57 -2.82 -12.34 -24.27
CA ALA A 57 -1.53 -12.79 -23.76
C ALA A 57 -1.34 -14.29 -23.95
N LYS A 58 -0.12 -14.72 -24.24
CA LYS A 58 0.26 -16.14 -24.27
C LYS A 58 0.90 -16.52 -22.94
N VAL A 59 0.24 -17.37 -22.13
CA VAL A 59 0.75 -17.73 -20.80
C VAL A 59 1.20 -19.20 -20.75
N TYR A 60 2.36 -19.42 -20.13
CA TYR A 60 2.93 -20.75 -19.90
C TYR A 60 2.83 -21.06 -18.39
N LEU A 61 2.36 -22.27 -18.05
CA LEU A 61 2.25 -22.75 -16.66
C LEU A 61 3.53 -23.45 -16.17
N SER A 62 4.67 -23.07 -16.70
CA SER A 62 6.00 -23.55 -16.33
C SER A 62 7.03 -22.48 -16.61
N GLN A 63 8.18 -22.51 -15.92
CA GLN A 63 9.28 -21.57 -16.13
C GLN A 63 10.49 -22.30 -16.71
N THR A 64 10.42 -22.62 -18.00
CA THR A 64 11.44 -23.38 -18.72
C THR A 64 12.10 -22.55 -19.81
N ALA A 65 13.32 -22.91 -20.22
CA ALA A 65 14.07 -22.24 -21.26
C ALA A 65 13.29 -22.15 -22.61
N ASP A 66 12.42 -23.13 -22.88
CA ASP A 66 11.63 -23.20 -24.14
C ASP A 66 10.60 -22.08 -24.26
N ASN A 67 10.24 -21.41 -23.17
CA ASN A 67 9.32 -20.27 -23.18
C ASN A 67 9.96 -19.02 -23.79
N ILE A 68 11.30 -18.95 -23.83
CA ILE A 68 12.06 -17.83 -24.37
C ILE A 68 12.30 -18.06 -25.86
N THR A 69 11.38 -17.55 -26.68
CA THR A 69 11.39 -17.67 -28.13
C THR A 69 12.19 -16.56 -28.83
N ASP A 70 12.51 -16.73 -30.12
CA ASP A 70 13.37 -15.79 -30.86
C ASP A 70 12.70 -14.43 -31.15
N ASP A 71 11.38 -14.35 -31.04
CA ASP A 71 10.58 -13.16 -31.27
C ASP A 71 10.39 -12.29 -30.01
N ILE A 72 10.96 -12.68 -28.87
CA ILE A 72 10.92 -11.89 -27.63
C ILE A 72 12.01 -10.81 -27.68
N ASP A 73 11.59 -9.55 -27.56
CA ASP A 73 12.47 -8.38 -27.56
C ASP A 73 12.93 -7.97 -26.17
N LEU A 74 12.12 -8.25 -25.14
CA LEU A 74 12.38 -7.86 -23.75
C LEU A 74 11.79 -8.90 -22.78
N VAL A 75 12.52 -9.19 -21.70
CA VAL A 75 12.03 -10.00 -20.59
C VAL A 75 11.88 -9.13 -19.35
N VAL A 76 10.69 -9.16 -18.73
CA VAL A 76 10.39 -8.45 -17.48
C VAL A 76 10.26 -9.47 -16.34
N TYR A 77 10.91 -9.18 -15.22
CA TYR A 77 10.94 -10.09 -14.08
C TYR A 77 10.49 -9.44 -12.77
N THR A 78 9.88 -10.26 -11.90
CA THR A 78 9.53 -9.88 -10.53
C THR A 78 10.72 -10.04 -9.58
N ALA A 79 10.73 -9.31 -8.48
CA ALA A 79 11.76 -9.42 -7.43
C ALA A 79 11.85 -10.82 -6.78
N ALA A 80 10.84 -11.69 -6.99
CA ALA A 80 10.81 -13.04 -6.44
C ALA A 80 11.62 -14.06 -7.26
N ILE A 81 12.14 -13.68 -8.42
CA ILE A 81 12.93 -14.58 -9.29
C ILE A 81 14.29 -14.89 -8.65
N ASN A 82 14.62 -16.18 -8.59
CA ASN A 82 15.96 -16.61 -8.23
C ASN A 82 16.80 -16.73 -9.50
N PHE A 83 17.77 -15.83 -9.66
CA PHE A 83 18.62 -15.74 -10.86
C PHE A 83 19.51 -16.98 -11.07
N ASP A 84 19.86 -17.69 -9.99
CA ASP A 84 20.74 -18.87 -10.06
C ASP A 84 20.01 -20.13 -10.50
N THR A 85 18.69 -20.18 -10.35
CA THR A 85 17.90 -21.39 -10.63
C THR A 85 16.89 -21.22 -11.75
N ASN A 86 16.44 -19.99 -12.05
CA ASN A 86 15.40 -19.77 -13.05
C ASN A 86 15.95 -19.98 -14.49
N GLU A 87 15.35 -20.93 -15.20
CA GLU A 87 15.79 -21.31 -16.55
C GLU A 87 15.45 -20.27 -17.61
N GLU A 88 14.32 -19.57 -17.50
CA GLU A 88 13.95 -18.50 -18.44
C GLU A 88 14.92 -17.34 -18.34
N TYR A 89 15.28 -16.92 -17.11
CA TYR A 89 16.26 -15.85 -16.92
C TYR A 89 17.62 -16.19 -17.54
N LYS A 90 18.11 -17.42 -17.29
CA LYS A 90 19.37 -17.90 -17.86
C LYS A 90 19.35 -17.91 -19.39
N GLU A 91 18.22 -18.37 -19.95
CA GLU A 91 18.06 -18.45 -21.41
C GLU A 91 17.97 -17.07 -22.05
N ALA A 92 17.27 -16.09 -21.42
CA ALA A 92 17.23 -14.71 -21.88
C ALA A 92 18.66 -14.10 -21.91
N ILE A 93 19.45 -14.30 -20.87
CA ILE A 93 20.85 -13.85 -20.81
C ILE A 93 21.68 -14.55 -21.90
N ARG A 94 21.54 -15.86 -22.08
CA ARG A 94 22.25 -16.63 -23.10
C ARG A 94 21.96 -16.13 -24.52
N ARG A 95 20.73 -15.72 -24.80
CA ARG A 95 20.30 -15.16 -26.09
C ARG A 95 20.59 -13.67 -26.24
N ASN A 96 21.16 -13.01 -25.21
CA ASN A 96 21.35 -11.55 -25.15
C ASN A 96 20.05 -10.75 -25.28
N ILE A 97 18.91 -11.31 -24.85
CA ILE A 97 17.65 -10.57 -24.77
C ILE A 97 17.74 -9.63 -23.58
N PRO A 98 17.40 -8.34 -23.72
CA PRO A 98 17.33 -7.41 -22.60
C PRO A 98 16.43 -7.93 -21.49
N VAL A 99 16.86 -7.75 -20.24
CA VAL A 99 16.06 -8.09 -19.05
C VAL A 99 15.84 -6.83 -18.21
N MET A 100 14.64 -6.69 -17.66
CA MET A 100 14.23 -5.48 -16.93
C MET A 100 13.43 -5.85 -15.67
N LYS A 101 13.69 -5.13 -14.57
CA LYS A 101 12.85 -5.23 -13.37
C LYS A 101 11.46 -4.67 -13.62
N ARG A 102 10.43 -5.23 -12.96
CA ARG A 102 9.07 -4.70 -12.97
C ARG A 102 9.03 -3.19 -12.63
N ALA A 103 9.77 -2.76 -11.60
CA ALA A 103 9.80 -1.36 -11.19
C ALA A 103 10.33 -0.43 -12.30
N THR A 104 11.38 -0.86 -13.00
CA THR A 104 11.95 -0.11 -14.13
C THR A 104 10.96 0.01 -15.29
N LEU A 105 10.23 -1.08 -15.62
CA LEU A 105 9.18 -1.03 -16.63
C LEU A 105 8.10 -0.03 -16.24
N LEU A 106 7.58 -0.10 -15.00
CA LEU A 106 6.58 0.82 -14.48
C LEU A 106 7.07 2.28 -14.59
N GLY A 107 8.31 2.53 -14.19
CA GLY A 107 8.93 3.85 -14.31
C GLY A 107 8.97 4.34 -15.75
N GLN A 108 9.35 3.50 -16.71
CA GLN A 108 9.36 3.89 -18.13
C GLN A 108 7.95 4.18 -18.66
N MET A 109 6.94 3.40 -18.23
CA MET A 109 5.54 3.67 -18.62
C MET A 109 5.07 5.05 -18.12
N MET A 110 5.53 5.53 -16.97
CA MET A 110 5.16 6.84 -16.43
C MET A 110 5.52 8.01 -17.35
N HIS A 111 6.53 7.87 -18.21
CA HIS A 111 6.88 8.90 -19.19
C HIS A 111 5.75 9.25 -20.16
N ASN A 112 4.85 8.31 -20.43
CA ASN A 112 3.75 8.48 -21.38
C ASN A 112 2.60 9.32 -20.85
N TYR A 113 2.58 9.64 -19.56
CA TYR A 113 1.49 10.35 -18.90
C TYR A 113 1.90 11.76 -18.50
N GLN A 114 1.05 12.77 -18.77
CA GLN A 114 1.31 14.16 -18.38
C GLN A 114 1.20 14.31 -16.85
N ASN A 115 0.27 13.59 -16.22
CA ASN A 115 0.05 13.57 -14.79
C ASN A 115 0.47 12.19 -14.23
N ALA A 116 1.76 11.88 -14.26
CA ALA A 116 2.32 10.70 -13.63
C ALA A 116 2.48 10.96 -12.12
N ILE A 117 1.58 10.41 -11.30
CA ILE A 117 1.50 10.64 -9.86
C ILE A 117 2.03 9.41 -9.11
N ALA A 118 3.06 9.58 -8.29
CA ALA A 118 3.64 8.54 -7.47
C ALA A 118 3.41 8.83 -5.98
N VAL A 119 2.75 7.91 -5.28
CA VAL A 119 2.42 8.04 -3.86
C VAL A 119 3.40 7.20 -3.04
N SER A 120 4.26 7.87 -2.27
CA SER A 120 5.26 7.25 -1.42
C SER A 120 5.07 7.61 0.07
N GLY A 121 5.79 6.91 0.92
CA GLY A 121 5.77 7.04 2.37
C GLY A 121 5.90 5.69 3.02
N THR A 122 6.36 5.62 4.24
CA THR A 122 6.44 4.37 4.99
C THR A 122 5.03 3.75 5.12
N HIS A 123 4.04 4.57 5.47
CA HIS A 123 2.64 4.17 5.68
C HIS A 123 1.67 5.01 4.83
N GLY A 124 0.44 4.49 4.62
CA GLY A 124 -0.66 5.22 3.98
C GLY A 124 -0.68 5.22 2.45
N LYS A 125 0.32 4.65 1.77
CA LYS A 125 0.42 4.61 0.29
C LYS A 125 -0.85 4.10 -0.38
N THR A 126 -1.30 2.90 -0.03
CA THR A 126 -2.50 2.26 -0.61
C THR A 126 -3.76 3.09 -0.37
N THR A 127 -3.93 3.60 0.85
CA THR A 127 -5.10 4.41 1.20
C THR A 127 -5.13 5.73 0.42
N THR A 128 -4.01 6.45 0.37
CA THR A 128 -3.92 7.72 -0.38
C THR A 128 -4.11 7.53 -1.87
N THR A 129 -3.48 6.49 -2.46
CA THR A 129 -3.66 6.12 -3.87
C THR A 129 -5.13 5.79 -4.16
N SER A 130 -5.79 5.07 -3.25
CA SER A 130 -7.20 4.75 -3.36
C SER A 130 -8.10 6.00 -3.27
N MET A 131 -7.90 6.86 -2.27
CA MET A 131 -8.64 8.11 -2.13
C MET A 131 -8.51 9.00 -3.38
N LEU A 132 -7.28 9.18 -3.88
CA LEU A 132 -7.05 9.93 -5.11
C LEU A 132 -7.74 9.26 -6.30
N SER A 133 -7.71 7.94 -6.39
CA SER A 133 -8.40 7.20 -7.46
C SER A 133 -9.91 7.43 -7.43
N TYR A 134 -10.54 7.41 -6.25
CA TYR A 134 -11.96 7.71 -6.08
C TYR A 134 -12.29 9.15 -6.51
N ILE A 135 -11.46 10.12 -6.16
CA ILE A 135 -11.61 11.51 -6.60
C ILE A 135 -11.57 11.60 -8.13
N LEU A 136 -10.59 10.98 -8.76
CA LEU A 136 -10.42 11.00 -10.21
C LEU A 136 -11.58 10.31 -10.94
N LEU A 137 -12.05 9.18 -10.43
CA LEU A 137 -13.21 8.46 -10.97
C LEU A 137 -14.50 9.28 -10.80
N ALA A 138 -14.69 9.95 -9.66
CA ALA A 138 -15.83 10.84 -9.43
C ALA A 138 -15.84 12.03 -10.41
N GLY A 139 -14.65 12.50 -10.83
CA GLY A 139 -14.47 13.52 -11.85
C GLY A 139 -14.58 13.02 -13.29
N ASN A 140 -14.85 11.73 -13.52
CA ASN A 140 -14.90 11.09 -14.84
C ASN A 140 -13.63 11.33 -15.68
N THR A 141 -12.46 11.38 -15.04
CA THR A 141 -11.20 11.70 -15.71
C THR A 141 -10.56 10.51 -16.43
N ASP A 142 -11.13 9.32 -16.32
CA ASP A 142 -10.65 8.08 -16.95
C ASP A 142 -9.16 7.75 -16.71
N PRO A 143 -8.67 7.74 -15.45
CA PRO A 143 -7.26 7.54 -15.15
C PRO A 143 -6.81 6.10 -15.32
N THR A 144 -5.51 5.89 -15.58
CA THR A 144 -4.82 4.63 -15.33
C THR A 144 -4.43 4.59 -13.84
N ILE A 145 -4.75 3.49 -13.18
CA ILE A 145 -4.56 3.31 -11.72
C ILE A 145 -3.80 2.02 -11.47
N SER A 146 -2.79 2.06 -10.60
CA SER A 146 -2.09 0.90 -10.06
C SER A 146 -1.97 1.05 -8.55
N VAL A 147 -2.74 0.26 -7.80
CA VAL A 147 -2.80 0.31 -6.33
C VAL A 147 -2.36 -1.04 -5.73
N GLY A 148 -1.78 -1.03 -4.54
CA GLY A 148 -1.24 -2.25 -3.90
C GLY A 148 -2.31 -3.17 -3.32
N GLY A 149 -3.56 -2.69 -3.15
CA GLY A 149 -4.71 -3.43 -2.65
C GLY A 149 -5.84 -3.52 -3.65
N ILE A 150 -6.85 -4.33 -3.35
CA ILE A 150 -8.08 -4.40 -4.17
C ILE A 150 -8.93 -3.16 -3.87
N LEU A 151 -9.31 -2.46 -4.93
CA LEU A 151 -10.17 -1.28 -4.90
C LEU A 151 -11.52 -1.60 -5.53
N ASP A 152 -12.60 -1.51 -4.75
CA ASP A 152 -13.93 -1.92 -5.20
C ASP A 152 -14.42 -1.08 -6.39
N ALA A 153 -14.09 0.22 -6.45
CA ALA A 153 -14.46 1.10 -7.55
C ALA A 153 -13.94 0.64 -8.94
N ILE A 154 -12.93 -0.21 -8.98
CA ILE A 154 -12.35 -0.74 -10.23
C ILE A 154 -12.37 -2.27 -10.28
N ASN A 155 -12.99 -2.94 -9.27
CA ASN A 155 -13.05 -4.41 -9.12
C ASN A 155 -11.67 -5.08 -9.23
N GLY A 156 -10.63 -4.43 -8.68
CA GLY A 156 -9.27 -4.93 -8.78
C GLY A 156 -8.26 -3.94 -8.22
N ASN A 157 -7.02 -4.15 -8.56
CA ASN A 157 -5.92 -3.29 -8.14
C ASN A 157 -5.30 -2.50 -9.32
N ILE A 158 -5.79 -2.74 -10.53
CA ILE A 158 -5.36 -2.04 -11.75
C ILE A 158 -6.56 -1.67 -12.59
N ARG A 159 -6.51 -0.47 -13.15
CA ARG A 159 -7.43 0.04 -14.14
C ARG A 159 -6.62 0.71 -15.25
N VAL A 160 -6.92 0.36 -16.49
CA VAL A 160 -6.31 1.00 -17.64
C VAL A 160 -7.27 2.05 -18.21
N GLY A 161 -6.94 3.32 -17.98
CA GLY A 161 -7.67 4.47 -18.49
C GLY A 161 -7.16 4.95 -19.88
N HIS A 162 -7.78 6.03 -20.40
CA HIS A 162 -7.38 6.64 -21.67
C HIS A 162 -6.93 8.09 -21.47
N SER A 163 -6.89 8.58 -20.23
CA SER A 163 -6.47 9.94 -19.96
C SER A 163 -4.95 10.05 -19.77
N GLU A 164 -4.49 11.28 -19.72
CA GLU A 164 -3.10 11.64 -19.45
C GLU A 164 -2.70 11.47 -17.96
N THR A 165 -3.52 10.79 -17.14
CA THR A 165 -3.31 10.64 -15.71
C THR A 165 -3.02 9.18 -15.35
N PHE A 166 -1.89 8.98 -14.68
CA PHE A 166 -1.48 7.71 -14.11
C PHE A 166 -1.19 7.88 -12.62
N VAL A 167 -1.84 7.09 -11.78
CA VAL A 167 -1.62 7.07 -10.33
C VAL A 167 -1.07 5.72 -9.92
N THR A 168 0.04 5.72 -9.17
CA THR A 168 0.65 4.48 -8.67
C THR A 168 1.25 4.66 -7.29
N GLU A 169 1.31 3.56 -6.53
CA GLU A 169 2.12 3.49 -5.32
C GLU A 169 3.61 3.40 -5.67
N ALA A 170 4.43 4.06 -4.88
CA ALA A 170 5.87 4.12 -5.01
C ALA A 170 6.52 3.59 -3.72
N CYS A 171 6.87 2.29 -3.72
CA CYS A 171 7.43 1.62 -2.56
C CYS A 171 8.92 1.94 -2.42
N GLU A 172 9.32 2.35 -1.22
CA GLU A 172 10.71 2.65 -0.85
C GLU A 172 11.58 1.39 -0.70
N TYR A 173 10.97 0.24 -0.41
CA TYR A 173 11.70 -0.99 -0.19
C TYR A 173 12.58 -1.36 -1.38
N THR A 174 13.84 -1.68 -1.10
CA THR A 174 14.91 -1.92 -2.08
C THR A 174 15.14 -0.76 -3.07
N ASN A 175 14.78 0.47 -2.67
CA ASN A 175 14.86 1.66 -3.51
C ASN A 175 14.06 1.54 -4.83
N SER A 176 12.99 0.74 -4.85
CA SER A 176 12.21 0.47 -6.06
C SER A 176 11.60 1.75 -6.65
N PHE A 177 11.21 2.71 -5.82
CA PHE A 177 10.64 3.98 -6.27
C PHE A 177 11.66 4.89 -6.98
N LEU A 178 12.97 4.65 -6.81
CA LEU A 178 14.00 5.38 -7.54
C LEU A 178 14.07 5.00 -9.03
N GLU A 179 13.42 3.91 -9.42
CA GLU A 179 13.24 3.55 -10.83
C GLU A 179 12.11 4.34 -11.52
N PHE A 180 11.31 5.10 -10.76
CA PHE A 180 10.14 5.83 -11.28
C PHE A 180 10.52 7.20 -11.84
N PHE A 181 9.65 7.72 -12.72
CA PHE A 181 9.76 9.05 -13.33
C PHE A 181 8.47 9.84 -13.13
N PRO A 182 8.13 10.19 -11.88
CA PRO A 182 6.92 10.94 -11.58
C PRO A 182 7.04 12.39 -12.06
N LYS A 183 5.88 13.00 -12.32
CA LYS A 183 5.72 14.44 -12.51
C LYS A 183 5.06 15.09 -11.30
N ILE A 184 4.36 14.28 -10.51
CA ILE A 184 3.85 14.64 -9.19
C ILE A 184 4.27 13.53 -8.23
N SER A 185 4.98 13.88 -7.17
CA SER A 185 5.36 12.96 -6.09
C SER A 185 4.63 13.33 -4.80
N ILE A 186 4.18 12.32 -4.07
CA ILE A 186 3.61 12.49 -2.73
C ILE A 186 4.53 11.78 -1.74
N ILE A 187 4.89 12.42 -0.63
CA ILE A 187 5.62 11.83 0.50
C ILE A 187 4.76 12.00 1.75
N LEU A 188 4.20 10.88 2.24
CA LEU A 188 3.25 10.87 3.34
C LEU A 188 3.90 10.94 4.72
N ASN A 189 4.94 10.17 4.91
CA ASN A 189 5.71 10.04 6.15
C ASN A 189 7.03 9.33 5.86
N ILE A 190 8.00 9.48 6.77
CA ILE A 190 9.31 8.82 6.71
C ILE A 190 9.61 8.30 8.11
N GLU A 191 9.54 6.98 8.28
CA GLU A 191 9.72 6.27 9.55
C GLU A 191 10.62 5.06 9.36
N GLU A 192 11.12 4.49 10.45
CA GLU A 192 11.92 3.27 10.41
C GLU A 192 11.05 2.08 9.99
N ASP A 193 11.32 1.53 8.83
CA ASP A 193 10.81 0.23 8.34
C ASP A 193 11.84 -0.38 7.39
N HIS A 194 11.65 -1.66 7.04
CA HIS A 194 12.55 -2.37 6.13
C HIS A 194 14.03 -2.32 6.56
N MET A 195 14.30 -2.48 7.87
CA MET A 195 15.65 -2.44 8.46
C MET A 195 16.50 -3.65 8.05
N ASP A 196 15.97 -4.57 7.29
CA ASP A 196 16.69 -5.61 6.55
C ASP A 196 17.38 -5.06 5.30
N PHE A 197 16.96 -3.91 4.81
CA PHE A 197 17.53 -3.22 3.65
C PHE A 197 18.18 -1.89 4.01
N PHE A 198 17.50 -1.03 4.76
CA PHE A 198 18.02 0.26 5.21
C PHE A 198 18.85 0.10 6.48
N LYS A 199 19.89 0.91 6.59
CA LYS A 199 20.79 0.90 7.71
C LYS A 199 20.20 1.60 8.95
N ASP A 200 19.57 2.74 8.76
CA ASP A 200 19.02 3.62 9.77
C ASP A 200 18.02 4.61 9.14
N LEU A 201 17.37 5.42 9.97
CA LEU A 201 16.40 6.43 9.51
C LEU A 201 17.03 7.48 8.58
N ASP A 202 18.31 7.80 8.74
CA ASP A 202 18.98 8.78 7.87
C ASP A 202 19.21 8.20 6.46
N ASP A 203 19.48 6.90 6.35
CA ASP A 203 19.54 6.20 5.07
C ASP A 203 18.17 6.18 4.37
N ILE A 204 17.08 5.97 5.12
CA ILE A 204 15.72 6.09 4.61
C ILE A 204 15.44 7.53 4.14
N ARG A 205 15.74 8.54 4.96
CA ARG A 205 15.59 9.96 4.58
C ARG A 205 16.36 10.30 3.30
N HIS A 206 17.59 9.78 3.18
CA HIS A 206 18.39 9.98 1.97
C HIS A 206 17.69 9.40 0.73
N SER A 207 17.15 8.21 0.84
CA SER A 207 16.39 7.56 -0.24
C SER A 207 15.16 8.38 -0.65
N PHE A 208 14.39 8.90 0.30
CA PHE A 208 13.24 9.79 0.01
C PHE A 208 13.67 11.13 -0.59
N ARG A 209 14.83 11.68 -0.18
CA ARG A 209 15.42 12.85 -0.85
C ARG A 209 15.73 12.55 -2.31
N GLU A 210 16.42 11.43 -2.59
CA GLU A 210 16.68 11.03 -3.97
C GLU A 210 15.38 10.87 -4.79
N PHE A 211 14.34 10.28 -4.20
CA PHE A 211 13.04 10.15 -4.84
C PHE A 211 12.40 11.53 -5.15
N ALA A 212 12.41 12.46 -4.21
CA ALA A 212 11.92 13.83 -4.44
C ALA A 212 12.68 14.52 -5.59
N HIS A 213 14.00 14.35 -5.64
CA HIS A 213 14.88 14.96 -6.65
C HIS A 213 14.82 14.25 -8.02
N LYS A 214 14.05 13.18 -8.18
CA LYS A 214 13.71 12.62 -9.51
C LYS A 214 12.66 13.43 -10.25
N LEU A 215 11.97 14.33 -9.57
CA LEU A 215 11.01 15.23 -10.21
C LEU A 215 11.73 16.12 -11.25
N PRO A 216 11.17 16.31 -12.45
CA PRO A 216 11.66 17.32 -13.37
C PRO A 216 11.47 18.73 -12.81
N ASP A 217 12.20 19.71 -13.33
CA ASP A 217 12.13 21.11 -12.85
C ASP A 217 10.68 21.69 -12.88
N TYR A 218 9.82 21.19 -13.74
CA TYR A 218 8.39 21.52 -13.85
C TYR A 218 7.47 20.60 -13.02
N GLY A 219 8.05 19.65 -12.29
CA GLY A 219 7.33 18.71 -11.45
C GLY A 219 6.75 19.33 -10.19
N TYR A 220 6.07 18.54 -9.37
CA TYR A 220 5.45 19.01 -8.15
C TYR A 220 5.57 17.97 -7.02
N LEU A 221 6.13 18.38 -5.90
CA LEU A 221 6.20 17.57 -4.69
C LEU A 221 5.09 17.96 -3.72
N ILE A 222 4.36 16.99 -3.21
CA ILE A 222 3.41 17.12 -2.10
C ILE A 222 4.02 16.36 -0.93
N ILE A 223 4.34 17.06 0.15
CA ILE A 223 5.07 16.47 1.27
C ILE A 223 4.40 16.81 2.59
N ASN A 224 4.31 15.82 3.48
CA ASN A 224 3.82 16.06 4.83
C ASN A 224 4.77 16.99 5.58
N GLY A 225 4.26 18.15 6.01
CA GLY A 225 5.03 19.18 6.72
C GLY A 225 5.42 18.77 8.15
N GLU A 226 4.88 17.67 8.67
CA GLU A 226 5.22 17.13 10.00
C GLU A 226 6.45 16.20 9.96
N ILE A 227 6.99 15.90 8.77
CA ILE A 227 8.19 15.07 8.63
C ILE A 227 9.39 15.79 9.26
N GLU A 228 10.03 15.11 10.19
CA GLU A 228 11.25 15.62 10.82
C GLU A 228 12.37 15.83 9.78
N ASN A 229 13.04 16.99 9.85
CA ASN A 229 14.09 17.40 8.90
C ASN A 229 13.59 17.50 7.43
N ILE A 230 12.36 17.96 7.22
CA ILE A 230 11.80 18.18 5.88
C ILE A 230 12.73 19.04 5.01
N ASP A 231 13.43 20.03 5.59
CA ASP A 231 14.38 20.89 4.89
C ASP A 231 15.48 20.07 4.19
N TYR A 232 15.94 18.96 4.79
CA TYR A 232 16.91 18.07 4.15
C TYR A 232 16.34 17.43 2.88
N ILE A 233 15.06 17.12 2.85
CA ILE A 233 14.42 16.49 1.68
C ILE A 233 14.29 17.50 0.53
N VAL A 234 13.90 18.74 0.83
CA VAL A 234 13.58 19.75 -0.19
C VAL A 234 14.75 20.67 -0.56
N ASP A 235 15.83 20.69 0.23
CA ASP A 235 17.00 21.51 -0.06
C ASP A 235 17.61 21.20 -1.43
N GLY A 236 17.70 22.23 -2.30
CA GLY A 236 18.18 22.11 -3.68
C GLY A 236 17.18 21.48 -4.66
N LEU A 237 15.94 21.18 -4.23
CA LEU A 237 14.89 20.74 -5.13
C LEU A 237 14.54 21.85 -6.13
N LYS A 238 14.50 21.51 -7.42
CA LYS A 238 14.15 22.49 -8.48
C LYS A 238 12.65 22.53 -8.77
N ALA A 239 11.95 21.41 -8.54
CA ALA A 239 10.51 21.34 -8.66
C ALA A 239 9.83 22.19 -7.58
N GLU A 240 8.64 22.70 -7.89
CA GLU A 240 7.78 23.31 -6.86
C GLU A 240 7.35 22.25 -5.84
N TYR A 241 7.14 22.67 -4.59
CA TYR A 241 6.54 21.79 -3.59
C TYR A 241 5.46 22.50 -2.77
N ALA A 242 4.60 21.72 -2.17
CA ALA A 242 3.63 22.14 -1.18
C ALA A 242 3.60 21.18 0.00
N THR A 243 3.35 21.75 1.17
CA THR A 243 3.22 21.02 2.41
C THR A 243 1.77 20.74 2.75
N PHE A 244 1.52 19.60 3.42
CA PHE A 244 0.22 19.33 4.04
C PHE A 244 0.41 18.89 5.49
N GLY A 245 -0.61 19.11 6.31
CA GLY A 245 -0.58 18.73 7.73
C GLY A 245 -1.82 19.19 8.48
N LEU A 246 -1.80 19.00 9.81
CA LEU A 246 -2.93 19.26 10.68
C LEU A 246 -2.70 20.50 11.54
N GLU A 247 -3.80 21.27 11.81
CA GLU A 247 -3.90 22.32 12.83
C GLU A 247 -2.81 23.44 12.76
N ASN A 248 -2.05 23.54 11.66
CA ASN A 248 -0.96 24.52 11.52
C ASN A 248 -1.10 25.33 10.22
N ASP A 249 -1.24 26.66 10.37
CA ASP A 249 -1.43 27.60 9.25
C ASP A 249 -0.20 27.75 8.34
N SER A 250 0.95 27.23 8.73
CA SER A 250 2.14 27.27 7.88
C SER A 250 2.09 26.24 6.72
N TYR A 251 1.20 25.25 6.78
CA TYR A 251 1.04 24.28 5.72
C TYR A 251 0.16 24.81 4.59
N ASP A 252 0.54 24.52 3.33
CA ASP A 252 -0.26 24.92 2.17
C ASP A 252 -1.65 24.28 2.16
N TYR A 253 -1.74 23.00 2.54
CA TYR A 253 -2.98 22.23 2.69
C TYR A 253 -3.13 21.82 4.15
N CYS A 254 -4.14 22.34 4.81
CA CYS A 254 -4.33 22.14 6.24
C CYS A 254 -5.74 21.62 6.55
N ALA A 255 -5.84 20.66 7.45
CA ALA A 255 -7.10 20.26 8.07
C ALA A 255 -7.18 20.83 9.48
N LYS A 256 -8.33 21.41 9.82
CA LYS A 256 -8.63 21.94 11.16
C LYS A 256 -10.00 21.48 11.62
N ASN A 257 -10.27 21.66 12.90
CA ASN A 257 -11.56 21.30 13.49
C ASN A 257 -11.93 19.84 13.20
N ILE A 258 -10.96 18.93 13.36
CA ILE A 258 -11.17 17.51 13.11
C ILE A 258 -12.17 16.97 14.12
N GLY A 259 -13.21 16.30 13.63
CA GLY A 259 -14.20 15.63 14.43
C GLY A 259 -14.55 14.26 13.85
N TYR A 260 -15.39 13.53 14.58
CA TYR A 260 -15.81 12.19 14.19
C TYR A 260 -17.32 12.03 14.31
N ASP A 261 -17.94 11.34 13.37
CA ASP A 261 -19.35 11.00 13.44
C ASP A 261 -19.63 9.84 14.42
N ALA A 262 -20.89 9.43 14.52
CA ALA A 262 -21.29 8.33 15.40
C ALA A 262 -20.68 6.94 15.02
N PHE A 263 -20.06 6.83 13.85
CA PHE A 263 -19.40 5.62 13.37
C PHE A 263 -17.86 5.76 13.40
N GLY A 264 -17.36 6.88 13.93
CA GLY A 264 -15.93 7.17 14.00
C GLY A 264 -15.33 7.71 12.69
N HIS A 265 -16.15 7.98 11.66
CA HIS A 265 -15.66 8.54 10.41
C HIS A 265 -15.25 9.99 10.61
N ALA A 266 -14.07 10.34 10.10
CA ALA A 266 -13.50 11.65 10.28
C ALA A 266 -14.17 12.72 9.40
N HIS A 267 -14.30 13.93 9.94
CA HIS A 267 -14.63 15.13 9.17
C HIS A 267 -13.73 16.28 9.61
N PHE A 268 -13.50 17.24 8.72
CA PHE A 268 -12.61 18.36 9.00
C PHE A 268 -12.89 19.57 8.10
N ASP A 269 -12.43 20.74 8.53
CA ASP A 269 -12.39 21.95 7.73
C ASP A 269 -11.10 21.97 6.91
N TYR A 270 -11.24 22.02 5.58
CA TYR A 270 -10.13 22.10 4.66
C TYR A 270 -9.73 23.54 4.38
N TYR A 271 -8.46 23.84 4.59
CA TYR A 271 -7.83 25.13 4.30
C TYR A 271 -6.76 24.97 3.22
N TYR A 272 -6.66 25.97 2.35
CA TYR A 272 -5.57 26.10 1.39
C TYR A 272 -4.90 27.45 1.54
N LYS A 273 -3.59 27.47 1.86
CA LYS A 273 -2.79 28.68 2.12
C LYS A 273 -3.45 29.62 3.11
N GLY A 274 -3.97 29.07 4.20
CA GLY A 274 -4.63 29.79 5.29
C GLY A 274 -6.08 30.23 5.02
N GLU A 275 -6.61 30.02 3.81
CA GLU A 275 -8.00 30.33 3.47
C GLU A 275 -8.89 29.08 3.65
N PHE A 276 -10.03 29.24 4.34
CA PHE A 276 -11.05 28.18 4.43
C PHE A 276 -11.65 27.90 3.05
N ILE A 277 -11.65 26.66 2.64
CA ILE A 277 -12.18 26.25 1.34
C ILE A 277 -13.54 25.56 1.49
N ASP A 278 -13.60 24.50 2.30
CA ASP A 278 -14.83 23.74 2.49
C ASP A 278 -14.73 22.75 3.67
N HIS A 279 -15.86 22.18 4.05
CA HIS A 279 -15.95 21.09 4.99
C HIS A 279 -15.89 19.74 4.28
N ILE A 280 -15.00 18.84 4.72
CA ILE A 280 -14.78 17.52 4.13
C ILE A 280 -15.28 16.44 5.10
N GLN A 281 -16.09 15.52 4.60
CA GLN A 281 -16.51 14.31 5.30
C GLN A 281 -15.83 13.10 4.66
N LEU A 282 -15.26 12.22 5.47
CA LEU A 282 -14.73 10.93 5.07
C LEU A 282 -15.69 9.81 5.51
N ASN A 283 -15.59 8.65 4.87
CA ASN A 283 -16.23 7.40 5.29
C ASN A 283 -15.19 6.40 5.82
N VAL A 284 -14.12 6.91 6.42
CA VAL A 284 -13.05 6.14 7.06
C VAL A 284 -12.64 6.80 8.37
N ASN A 285 -12.11 6.00 9.26
CA ASN A 285 -11.76 6.38 10.62
C ASN A 285 -10.31 6.89 10.70
N GLY A 286 -10.02 7.66 11.73
CA GLY A 286 -8.67 7.99 12.17
C GLY A 286 -8.06 9.23 11.53
N GLU A 287 -7.29 9.95 12.36
CA GLU A 287 -6.60 11.19 11.98
C GLU A 287 -5.58 10.98 10.85
N HIS A 288 -4.92 9.81 10.82
CA HIS A 288 -4.01 9.45 9.73
C HIS A 288 -4.72 9.45 8.35
N ASN A 289 -6.02 9.13 8.31
CA ASN A 289 -6.79 9.20 7.08
C ASN A 289 -7.19 10.62 6.70
N VAL A 290 -7.23 11.55 7.64
CA VAL A 290 -7.33 13.00 7.34
C VAL A 290 -6.07 13.46 6.60
N LYS A 291 -4.87 13.06 7.06
CA LYS A 291 -3.60 13.37 6.38
C LYS A 291 -3.54 12.73 4.99
N ASN A 292 -3.95 11.47 4.86
CA ASN A 292 -4.04 10.78 3.56
C ASN A 292 -5.00 11.51 2.59
N ALA A 293 -6.14 11.98 3.09
CA ALA A 293 -7.11 12.75 2.31
C ALA A 293 -6.55 14.11 1.86
N LEU A 294 -5.82 14.84 2.74
CA LEU A 294 -5.16 16.10 2.36
C LEU A 294 -4.15 15.90 1.24
N ALA A 295 -3.34 14.84 1.30
CA ALA A 295 -2.38 14.51 0.25
C ALA A 295 -3.09 14.20 -1.09
N ALA A 296 -4.21 13.45 -1.05
CA ALA A 296 -5.03 13.17 -2.22
C ALA A 296 -5.70 14.44 -2.78
N ILE A 297 -6.23 15.32 -1.91
CA ILE A 297 -6.79 16.64 -2.27
C ILE A 297 -5.72 17.51 -2.96
N ALA A 298 -4.51 17.56 -2.41
CA ALA A 298 -3.41 18.35 -2.97
C ALA A 298 -3.05 17.89 -4.40
N ALA A 299 -2.97 16.57 -4.62
CA ALA A 299 -2.72 16.02 -5.94
C ALA A 299 -3.88 16.29 -6.91
N ALA A 300 -5.11 16.09 -6.48
CA ALA A 300 -6.31 16.36 -7.27
C ALA A 300 -6.41 17.84 -7.66
N LYS A 301 -6.16 18.76 -6.71
CA LYS A 301 -6.13 20.21 -6.97
C LYS A 301 -5.05 20.57 -7.97
N ARG A 302 -3.85 19.96 -7.87
CA ARG A 302 -2.73 20.23 -8.80
C ARG A 302 -3.09 19.91 -10.25
N ILE A 303 -3.91 18.91 -10.48
CA ILE A 303 -4.36 18.51 -11.83
C ILE A 303 -5.73 19.11 -12.21
N GLY A 304 -6.24 20.09 -11.44
CA GLY A 304 -7.40 20.88 -11.79
C GLY A 304 -8.77 20.29 -11.43
N ILE A 305 -8.83 19.31 -10.51
CA ILE A 305 -10.11 18.80 -10.00
C ILE A 305 -10.72 19.84 -9.02
N ASP A 306 -12.00 20.08 -9.12
CA ASP A 306 -12.74 20.98 -8.23
C ASP A 306 -13.05 20.35 -6.85
N VAL A 307 -13.35 21.17 -5.86
CA VAL A 307 -13.55 20.74 -4.47
C VAL A 307 -14.80 19.86 -4.31
N ASP A 308 -15.87 20.13 -5.04
CA ASP A 308 -17.10 19.34 -4.95
C ASP A 308 -16.87 17.90 -5.46
N THR A 309 -16.10 17.76 -6.54
CA THR A 309 -15.66 16.46 -7.05
C THR A 309 -14.75 15.75 -6.05
N MET A 310 -13.82 16.45 -5.39
CA MET A 310 -12.97 15.88 -4.34
C MET A 310 -13.82 15.35 -3.17
N LYS A 311 -14.77 16.15 -2.68
CA LYS A 311 -15.71 15.75 -1.62
C LYS A 311 -16.49 14.49 -1.99
N LYS A 312 -17.04 14.46 -3.21
CA LYS A 312 -17.79 13.30 -3.72
C LYS A 312 -16.93 12.04 -3.77
N GLY A 313 -15.69 12.16 -4.25
CA GLY A 313 -14.75 11.05 -4.34
C GLY A 313 -14.35 10.53 -2.96
N LEU A 314 -13.98 11.42 -2.04
CA LEU A 314 -13.60 11.05 -0.68
C LEU A 314 -14.75 10.42 0.11
N LEU A 315 -15.97 10.96 -0.02
CA LEU A 315 -17.17 10.38 0.59
C LEU A 315 -17.50 8.99 0.01
N GLY A 316 -17.17 8.74 -1.25
CA GLY A 316 -17.35 7.43 -1.89
C GLY A 316 -16.34 6.38 -1.45
N PHE A 317 -15.21 6.78 -0.85
CA PHE A 317 -14.19 5.87 -0.38
C PHE A 317 -14.52 5.34 1.01
N THR A 318 -14.79 4.05 1.12
CA THR A 318 -15.17 3.37 2.38
C THR A 318 -14.05 2.51 2.96
N GLY A 319 -12.81 2.76 2.54
CA GLY A 319 -11.64 1.99 2.95
C GLY A 319 -11.13 1.07 1.83
N ALA A 320 -9.87 0.68 1.93
CA ALA A 320 -9.29 -0.41 1.15
C ALA A 320 -9.50 -1.72 1.93
N LYS A 321 -9.58 -2.85 1.23
CA LYS A 321 -9.63 -4.15 1.90
C LYS A 321 -8.48 -4.31 2.88
N ARG A 322 -8.79 -4.86 4.04
CA ARG A 322 -7.86 -5.01 5.14
C ARG A 322 -7.29 -3.67 5.69
N ARG A 323 -8.06 -2.58 5.65
CA ARG A 323 -7.72 -1.28 6.27
C ARG A 323 -8.92 -0.80 7.08
N PHE A 324 -8.99 -1.20 8.34
CA PHE A 324 -10.15 -1.09 9.22
C PHE A 324 -11.43 -1.59 8.54
N GLU A 325 -11.32 -2.72 7.84
CA GLU A 325 -12.40 -3.29 7.02
C GLU A 325 -13.46 -3.93 7.91
N LEU A 326 -14.66 -3.41 7.89
CA LEU A 326 -15.78 -4.04 8.57
C LEU A 326 -16.12 -5.37 7.87
N LYS A 327 -15.89 -6.49 8.54
CA LYS A 327 -16.21 -7.84 8.04
C LYS A 327 -17.67 -8.21 8.29
N GLY A 328 -18.25 -7.74 9.39
CA GLY A 328 -19.62 -8.04 9.79
C GLY A 328 -19.76 -8.15 11.31
N THR A 329 -20.75 -8.91 11.73
CA THR A 329 -21.00 -9.19 13.17
C THR A 329 -21.06 -10.69 13.42
N CYS A 330 -20.63 -11.08 14.62
CA CYS A 330 -20.74 -12.45 15.13
C CYS A 330 -21.24 -12.38 16.59
N ASN A 331 -22.30 -13.14 16.95
CA ASN A 331 -22.87 -13.11 18.31
C ASN A 331 -23.10 -11.69 18.87
N ASP A 332 -23.52 -10.75 18.01
CA ASP A 332 -23.74 -9.32 18.34
C ASP A 332 -22.46 -8.52 18.67
N PHE A 333 -21.25 -9.03 18.49
CA PHE A 333 -20.01 -8.23 18.47
C PHE A 333 -19.60 -7.90 17.03
N THR A 334 -18.93 -6.76 16.84
CA THR A 334 -18.44 -6.30 15.53
C THR A 334 -17.07 -6.91 15.23
N VAL A 335 -16.87 -7.34 13.98
CA VAL A 335 -15.59 -7.88 13.48
C VAL A 335 -15.03 -6.97 12.41
N VAL A 336 -13.80 -6.53 12.63
CA VAL A 336 -13.01 -5.69 11.72
C VAL A 336 -11.70 -6.41 11.38
N ASP A 337 -11.16 -6.21 10.17
CA ASP A 337 -9.82 -6.65 9.78
C ASP A 337 -8.93 -5.48 9.42
N ASP A 338 -7.67 -5.51 9.85
CA ASP A 338 -6.67 -4.50 9.51
C ASP A 338 -5.32 -5.14 9.14
N TYR A 339 -4.71 -4.63 8.10
CA TYR A 339 -3.40 -5.09 7.61
C TYR A 339 -2.22 -4.54 8.43
N ALA A 340 -2.48 -3.70 9.44
CA ALA A 340 -1.45 -3.09 10.29
C ALA A 340 -0.51 -4.16 10.85
N HIS A 341 0.78 -3.95 10.65
CA HIS A 341 1.84 -4.88 11.02
C HIS A 341 3.12 -4.16 11.47
N HIS A 342 3.15 -2.84 11.45
CA HIS A 342 4.16 -1.98 12.07
C HIS A 342 3.58 -1.34 13.33
N PRO A 343 4.36 -1.11 14.42
CA PRO A 343 3.84 -0.53 15.65
C PRO A 343 3.09 0.79 15.47
N THR A 344 3.58 1.68 14.61
CA THR A 344 2.91 2.96 14.27
C THR A 344 1.54 2.73 13.63
N GLU A 345 1.41 1.78 12.70
CA GLU A 345 0.13 1.42 12.07
C GLU A 345 -0.84 0.83 13.10
N ILE A 346 -0.36 -0.11 13.93
CA ILE A 346 -1.13 -0.75 15.01
C ILE A 346 -1.66 0.32 15.95
N HIS A 347 -0.80 1.22 16.42
CA HIS A 347 -1.20 2.33 17.29
C HIS A 347 -2.27 3.19 16.62
N ALA A 348 -2.09 3.59 15.36
CA ALA A 348 -3.04 4.43 14.63
C ALA A 348 -4.40 3.73 14.44
N THR A 349 -4.40 2.43 14.13
CA THR A 349 -5.63 1.63 14.01
C THR A 349 -6.36 1.52 15.34
N LEU A 350 -5.65 1.20 16.43
CA LEU A 350 -6.24 1.04 17.76
C LEU A 350 -6.73 2.37 18.34
N GLU A 351 -6.00 3.48 18.15
CA GLU A 351 -6.50 4.82 18.49
C GLU A 351 -7.78 5.18 17.70
N SER A 352 -7.82 4.82 16.41
CA SER A 352 -9.03 5.02 15.61
C SER A 352 -10.20 4.17 16.10
N ALA A 353 -9.93 2.96 16.58
CA ALA A 353 -10.93 2.05 17.11
C ALA A 353 -11.64 2.63 18.35
N LYS A 354 -10.97 3.46 19.15
CA LYS A 354 -11.59 4.14 20.30
C LYS A 354 -12.75 5.06 19.93
N ASN A 355 -12.76 5.56 18.70
CA ASN A 355 -13.85 6.39 18.16
C ASN A 355 -15.00 5.56 17.60
N TYR A 356 -14.83 4.24 17.45
CA TYR A 356 -15.89 3.34 17.03
C TYR A 356 -16.71 2.87 18.24
N PRO A 357 -18.06 2.85 18.18
CA PRO A 357 -18.88 2.44 19.32
C PRO A 357 -18.61 0.97 19.73
N HIS A 358 -18.10 0.74 20.92
CA HIS A 358 -17.87 -0.59 21.46
C HIS A 358 -17.84 -0.58 23.01
N ASN A 359 -17.95 -1.76 23.62
CA ASN A 359 -17.76 -1.97 25.07
C ASN A 359 -16.30 -2.29 25.37
N GLU A 360 -15.81 -3.43 24.91
CA GLU A 360 -14.42 -3.88 25.10
C GLU A 360 -13.76 -4.05 23.72
N LEU A 361 -12.47 -3.65 23.63
CA LEU A 361 -11.66 -3.75 22.41
C LEU A 361 -10.79 -4.99 22.45
N TRP A 362 -11.02 -5.88 21.49
CA TRP A 362 -10.28 -7.12 21.30
C TRP A 362 -9.37 -7.03 20.07
N CYS A 363 -8.14 -7.50 20.21
CA CYS A 363 -7.21 -7.60 19.08
C CYS A 363 -6.64 -9.01 18.96
N VAL A 364 -6.78 -9.64 17.80
CA VAL A 364 -6.03 -10.83 17.41
C VAL A 364 -4.88 -10.39 16.54
N PHE A 365 -3.68 -10.40 17.07
CA PHE A 365 -2.49 -9.91 16.38
C PHE A 365 -1.60 -11.05 15.86
N GLN A 366 -1.24 -11.00 14.58
CA GLN A 366 -0.25 -11.86 13.96
C GLN A 366 1.00 -11.05 13.60
N PRO A 367 2.12 -11.19 14.33
CA PRO A 367 3.36 -10.52 13.99
C PRO A 367 3.84 -10.96 12.60
N HIS A 368 4.42 -10.03 11.82
CA HIS A 368 4.89 -10.29 10.46
C HIS A 368 6.40 -10.12 10.39
N THR A 369 7.11 -11.20 10.05
CA THR A 369 8.56 -11.42 10.00
C THR A 369 9.28 -11.44 11.35
N TYR A 370 10.31 -12.26 11.44
CA TYR A 370 11.13 -12.34 12.66
C TYR A 370 11.97 -11.09 12.85
N SER A 371 12.55 -10.55 11.78
CA SER A 371 13.39 -9.35 11.83
C SER A 371 12.65 -8.15 12.40
N ARG A 372 11.41 -7.91 11.93
CA ARG A 372 10.56 -6.83 12.45
C ARG A 372 10.16 -7.07 13.90
N THR A 373 9.84 -8.30 14.26
CA THR A 373 9.49 -8.64 15.65
C THR A 373 10.65 -8.39 16.59
N ILE A 374 11.88 -8.70 16.19
CA ILE A 374 13.09 -8.40 16.99
C ILE A 374 13.29 -6.88 17.12
N ALA A 375 13.17 -6.13 16.01
CA ALA A 375 13.45 -4.70 15.98
C ALA A 375 12.48 -3.88 16.84
N PHE A 376 11.21 -4.28 16.90
CA PHE A 376 10.12 -3.49 17.50
C PHE A 376 9.40 -4.20 18.64
N LEU A 377 10.05 -5.09 19.37
CA LEU A 377 9.42 -5.93 20.40
C LEU A 377 8.68 -5.10 21.47
N ASP A 378 9.34 -4.08 22.03
CA ASP A 378 8.78 -3.19 23.04
C ASP A 378 7.70 -2.27 22.47
N ASP A 379 7.87 -1.82 21.22
CA ASP A 379 6.90 -0.94 20.53
C ASP A 379 5.61 -1.70 20.21
N PHE A 380 5.69 -2.99 19.85
CA PHE A 380 4.50 -3.84 19.70
C PHE A 380 3.72 -3.97 21.01
N ALA A 381 4.39 -4.27 22.12
CA ALA A 381 3.74 -4.37 23.42
C ALA A 381 3.06 -3.05 23.80
N LYS A 382 3.73 -1.93 23.59
CA LYS A 382 3.19 -0.58 23.83
C LYS A 382 1.98 -0.27 22.93
N ALA A 383 2.05 -0.57 21.64
CA ALA A 383 0.94 -0.29 20.73
C ALA A 383 -0.30 -1.15 21.05
N LEU A 384 -0.10 -2.44 21.30
CA LEU A 384 -1.17 -3.39 21.63
C LEU A 384 -1.81 -3.12 23.00
N SER A 385 -1.12 -2.42 23.92
CA SER A 385 -1.66 -2.06 25.23
C SER A 385 -2.84 -1.07 25.20
N LEU A 386 -3.22 -0.60 24.02
CA LEU A 386 -4.43 0.20 23.80
C LEU A 386 -5.71 -0.62 23.79
N CYS A 387 -5.62 -1.96 23.75
CA CYS A 387 -6.74 -2.88 23.80
C CYS A 387 -7.06 -3.31 25.22
N ASP A 388 -8.30 -3.77 25.46
CA ASP A 388 -8.68 -4.46 26.70
C ASP A 388 -8.20 -5.92 26.69
N HIS A 389 -8.28 -6.58 25.51
CA HIS A 389 -7.90 -7.98 25.33
C HIS A 389 -7.04 -8.16 24.08
N VAL A 390 -5.94 -8.88 24.21
CA VAL A 390 -5.02 -9.18 23.09
C VAL A 390 -4.76 -10.68 23.02
N ILE A 391 -4.90 -11.23 21.81
CA ILE A 391 -4.49 -12.58 21.48
C ILE A 391 -3.35 -12.46 20.46
N VAL A 392 -2.17 -12.97 20.80
CA VAL A 392 -1.02 -13.02 19.89
C VAL A 392 -0.87 -14.45 19.36
N THR A 393 -0.87 -14.60 18.04
CA THR A 393 -0.61 -15.89 17.38
C THR A 393 0.83 -15.97 16.87
N ASP A 394 1.23 -17.11 16.26
CA ASP A 394 2.59 -17.30 15.74
C ASP A 394 2.99 -16.24 14.72
N ILE A 395 4.30 -15.94 14.67
CA ILE A 395 4.88 -15.03 13.70
C ILE A 395 4.67 -15.58 12.29
N TYR A 396 4.12 -14.77 11.41
CA TYR A 396 4.07 -15.06 9.97
C TYR A 396 5.45 -14.81 9.35
N ALA A 397 6.16 -15.88 9.04
CA ALA A 397 7.56 -15.81 8.62
C ALA A 397 7.78 -15.11 7.26
N ALA A 398 6.77 -15.10 6.38
CA ALA A 398 6.89 -14.63 4.99
C ALA A 398 8.07 -15.31 4.25
N ARG A 399 9.17 -14.59 4.04
CA ARG A 399 10.36 -15.09 3.33
C ARG A 399 11.49 -15.47 4.28
N GLU A 400 11.34 -15.21 5.56
CA GLU A 400 12.39 -15.44 6.55
C GLU A 400 12.36 -16.88 7.06
N LYS A 401 13.50 -17.31 7.59
CA LYS A 401 13.62 -18.58 8.30
C LYS A 401 13.55 -18.33 9.79
N ASP A 402 12.86 -19.19 10.51
CA ASP A 402 12.89 -19.17 11.97
C ASP A 402 14.31 -19.52 12.45
N THR A 403 14.87 -18.59 13.22
CA THR A 403 16.20 -18.73 13.83
C THR A 403 16.15 -19.08 15.32
N GLY A 404 14.92 -19.14 15.89
CA GLY A 404 14.70 -19.37 17.30
C GLY A 404 15.13 -18.24 18.24
N ILE A 405 15.42 -17.04 17.71
CA ILE A 405 15.87 -15.88 18.50
C ILE A 405 14.69 -15.17 19.13
N VAL A 406 13.53 -15.14 18.45
CA VAL A 406 12.30 -14.46 18.89
C VAL A 406 11.07 -15.31 18.59
N SER A 407 10.06 -15.18 19.42
CA SER A 407 8.76 -15.79 19.23
C SER A 407 7.64 -14.80 19.59
N SER A 408 6.41 -15.10 19.25
CA SER A 408 5.25 -14.29 19.65
C SER A 408 5.07 -14.23 21.17
N LYS A 409 5.60 -15.21 21.92
CA LYS A 409 5.56 -15.19 23.39
C LYS A 409 6.38 -14.05 23.98
N ASP A 410 7.45 -13.64 23.30
CA ASP A 410 8.27 -12.53 23.75
C ASP A 410 7.47 -11.20 23.77
N ILE A 411 6.51 -11.03 22.83
CA ILE A 411 5.58 -9.89 22.85
C ILE A 411 4.64 -10.02 24.07
N VAL A 412 4.07 -11.20 24.30
CA VAL A 412 3.17 -11.46 25.45
C VAL A 412 3.88 -11.19 26.78
N ASP A 413 5.13 -11.65 26.91
CA ASP A 413 5.95 -11.42 28.10
C ASP A 413 6.23 -9.92 28.33
N ARG A 414 6.45 -9.14 27.25
CA ARG A 414 6.62 -7.68 27.34
C ARG A 414 5.32 -6.95 27.68
N MET A 415 4.18 -7.52 27.36
CA MET A 415 2.87 -6.95 27.73
C MET A 415 2.49 -7.18 29.20
N ALA A 416 3.22 -8.01 29.93
CA ALA A 416 2.97 -8.24 31.37
C ALA A 416 3.06 -6.98 32.25
N ASP A 417 3.76 -5.94 31.77
CA ASP A 417 3.87 -4.65 32.49
C ASP A 417 2.69 -3.70 32.22
N TYR A 418 1.75 -4.07 31.32
CA TYR A 418 0.57 -3.29 30.99
C TYR A 418 -0.69 -3.93 31.60
N ASP A 419 -1.69 -3.11 31.87
CA ASP A 419 -3.01 -3.56 32.35
C ASP A 419 -3.89 -4.03 31.20
N VAL A 420 -3.52 -5.16 30.59
CA VAL A 420 -4.18 -5.75 29.42
C VAL A 420 -4.30 -7.26 29.62
N ASP A 421 -5.46 -7.83 29.31
CA ASP A 421 -5.66 -9.28 29.29
C ASP A 421 -5.04 -9.87 28.02
N VAL A 422 -3.84 -10.46 28.12
CA VAL A 422 -3.08 -10.94 26.98
C VAL A 422 -2.91 -12.46 26.98
N HIS A 423 -3.11 -13.08 25.82
CA HIS A 423 -2.99 -14.53 25.59
C HIS A 423 -2.12 -14.85 24.38
N TYR A 424 -1.28 -15.88 24.51
CA TYR A 424 -0.69 -16.53 23.35
C TYR A 424 -1.52 -17.76 22.98
N ILE A 425 -2.08 -17.76 21.75
CA ILE A 425 -2.81 -18.92 21.21
C ILE A 425 -2.33 -19.16 19.78
N LYS A 426 -1.76 -20.34 19.54
CA LYS A 426 -1.12 -20.65 18.27
C LYS A 426 -2.14 -20.92 17.14
N GLU A 427 -3.07 -21.84 17.40
CA GLU A 427 -3.93 -22.39 16.34
C GLU A 427 -5.18 -21.49 16.15
N PHE A 428 -5.51 -21.16 14.93
CA PHE A 428 -6.64 -20.29 14.58
C PHE A 428 -7.98 -20.83 15.07
N ASP A 429 -8.19 -22.15 14.96
CA ASP A 429 -9.41 -22.80 15.48
C ASP A 429 -9.58 -22.62 16.99
N ASP A 430 -8.49 -22.58 17.75
CA ASP A 430 -8.54 -22.38 19.20
C ASP A 430 -8.71 -20.88 19.55
N ILE A 431 -8.18 -19.96 18.71
CA ILE A 431 -8.46 -18.53 18.81
C ILE A 431 -9.96 -18.28 18.59
N GLU A 432 -10.56 -18.85 17.55
CA GLU A 432 -12.01 -18.69 17.28
C GLU A 432 -12.86 -19.22 18.45
N LYS A 433 -12.55 -20.40 19.00
CA LYS A 433 -13.25 -20.92 20.18
C LYS A 433 -13.12 -20.01 21.39
N PHE A 434 -11.93 -19.43 21.61
CA PHE A 434 -11.67 -18.53 22.72
C PHE A 434 -12.49 -17.23 22.57
N ILE A 435 -12.51 -16.63 21.36
CA ILE A 435 -13.31 -15.44 21.05
C ILE A 435 -14.80 -15.73 21.25
N LEU A 436 -15.33 -16.80 20.66
CA LEU A 436 -16.76 -17.15 20.78
C LEU A 436 -17.23 -17.38 22.23
N LYS A 437 -16.31 -17.76 23.12
CA LYS A 437 -16.60 -17.97 24.54
C LYS A 437 -16.55 -16.69 25.37
N ASN A 438 -15.68 -15.73 25.03
CA ASN A 438 -15.32 -14.63 25.90
C ASN A 438 -15.78 -13.26 25.36
N CYS A 439 -15.76 -13.04 24.05
CA CYS A 439 -16.21 -11.80 23.41
C CYS A 439 -17.72 -11.65 23.54
N LYS A 440 -18.19 -10.47 23.90
CA LYS A 440 -19.58 -10.20 24.26
C LYS A 440 -20.26 -9.29 23.25
N LYS A 441 -21.56 -9.13 23.43
CA LYS A 441 -22.37 -8.19 22.67
C LYS A 441 -21.80 -6.78 22.74
N ASN A 442 -21.74 -6.12 21.59
CA ASN A 442 -21.22 -4.76 21.38
C ASN A 442 -19.71 -4.62 21.63
N ASP A 443 -18.96 -5.71 21.75
CA ASP A 443 -17.49 -5.63 21.70
C ASP A 443 -17.02 -5.38 20.25
N LEU A 444 -15.81 -4.87 20.11
CA LEU A 444 -15.13 -4.70 18.84
C LEU A 444 -13.94 -5.67 18.78
N LEU A 445 -13.99 -6.59 17.84
CA LEU A 445 -12.89 -7.51 17.56
C LEU A 445 -12.14 -7.05 16.31
N ILE A 446 -10.82 -6.87 16.41
CA ILE A 446 -9.96 -6.56 15.28
C ILE A 446 -9.01 -7.72 15.03
N THR A 447 -9.06 -8.33 13.83
CA THR A 447 -7.97 -9.20 13.34
C THR A 447 -6.92 -8.33 12.69
N MET A 448 -5.64 -8.46 13.11
CA MET A 448 -4.60 -7.51 12.75
C MET A 448 -3.30 -8.19 12.35
N GLY A 449 -2.76 -7.82 11.16
CA GLY A 449 -1.49 -8.33 10.65
C GLY A 449 -1.44 -8.49 9.14
N ALA A 450 -0.24 -8.53 8.57
CA ALA A 450 -0.01 -8.68 7.12
C ALA A 450 -0.01 -10.14 6.61
N GLY A 451 -0.17 -11.10 7.53
CA GLY A 451 -0.27 -12.53 7.20
C GLY A 451 -1.70 -12.95 6.87
N ASN A 452 -2.07 -14.15 7.32
CA ASN A 452 -3.36 -14.81 7.05
C ASN A 452 -4.36 -14.73 8.23
N VAL A 453 -4.13 -13.88 9.19
CA VAL A 453 -4.98 -13.69 10.39
C VAL A 453 -6.41 -13.25 10.05
N ASP A 454 -6.60 -12.57 8.91
CA ASP A 454 -7.91 -12.18 8.37
C ASP A 454 -8.88 -13.34 8.18
N SER A 455 -8.36 -14.56 7.99
CA SER A 455 -9.18 -15.77 7.88
C SER A 455 -10.01 -16.06 9.14
N ILE A 456 -9.52 -15.65 10.33
CA ILE A 456 -10.26 -15.78 11.60
C ILE A 456 -11.51 -14.89 11.55
N GLY A 457 -11.37 -13.61 11.18
CA GLY A 457 -12.50 -12.70 11.03
C GLY A 457 -13.52 -13.18 10.00
N ASN A 458 -13.03 -13.64 8.83
CA ASN A 458 -13.87 -14.22 7.78
C ASN A 458 -14.64 -15.48 8.26
N SER A 459 -13.99 -16.36 9.03
CA SER A 459 -14.62 -17.56 9.58
C SER A 459 -15.71 -17.21 10.58
N LEU A 460 -15.45 -16.26 11.48
CA LEU A 460 -16.39 -15.86 12.54
C LEU A 460 -17.70 -15.25 11.96
N VAL A 461 -17.61 -14.42 10.92
CA VAL A 461 -18.82 -13.75 10.34
C VAL A 461 -19.59 -14.66 9.39
N ASN A 462 -19.03 -15.76 8.93
CA ASN A 462 -19.70 -16.73 8.05
C ASN A 462 -20.34 -17.91 8.80
N ARG A 463 -20.34 -17.88 10.12
CA ARG A 463 -21.02 -18.88 10.98
C ARG A 463 -22.48 -18.50 11.21
#